data_25b059c201a15ceec1e05596529a2a8e
#
_entry.id   25b059c201a15ceec1e05596529a2a8e
#
_cell.length_a   1.000
_cell.length_b   1.000
_cell.length_c   1.000
_cell.angle_alpha   90.00
_cell.angle_beta   90.00
_cell.angle_gamma   90.00
#
_symmetry.space_group_name_H-M   'P 1'
#
loop_
_entity.id
_entity.type
_entity.pdbx_description
1 polymer ?
#
loop_
_entity_poly.entity_id
_entity_poly.type
_entity_poly.pdbx_seq_one_letter_code
_entity_poly.pdbx_strand_id
1 'polypeptide(L)'
;EKCLAKFTAANGNVYGSLTLDIRKAGDYSQPLPVAVRVCHGGQKIFLRLGKSYTMEEWLVLCDYEKSGRRIQLAERNDMKNLMDRVELMVNQLISENNFSLRKLQDRFQGKKDDDSTIITVWDSYIQSKTNEGKAGSARCSKDVRNRFVKDLGTDVSFADINRDFILKWVKIMKKNELSTTTIAIALRSLRTIINMCIANGLMKGDTKEMFKDTGYNKAQSRKHEFLDVATMRKLYDFWKADEAKDKDGNELFLGREKYAIFRDLGLFLFMYLGDGQNLADTLRLTYDELYYATHGKQLRFLRHKTRERNESASEVIFPVTPEIQEILNRYGNVPKLGRRVFPIMSELITPEQEIWVIQRYNRYIREHMAKVAKLLDMEQVPSPTWARHSFATNLNNSGVVPYKYISDSMGHSGGGDITSNYIGAYPLAKMLEYNHYLLNEKSKESTPVVDKKALLEMLKGLSEEERMELMANLSD
;
A
#
# COMPACT_ATOMS: atom_id res chain seq x y z
N GLU A 1 18.66 -28.15 40.57
CA GLU A 1 18.15 -29.32 39.81
C GLU A 1 19.33 -30.18 39.34
N LYS A 2 19.44 -31.43 39.81
CA LYS A 2 20.42 -32.34 39.24
C LYS A 2 19.91 -32.85 37.89
N CYS A 3 20.72 -32.63 36.83
CA CYS A 3 20.40 -33.16 35.48
C CYS A 3 21.30 -34.40 35.25
N LEU A 4 20.70 -35.41 34.59
CA LEU A 4 21.41 -36.65 34.26
C LEU A 4 22.39 -36.41 33.07
N ALA A 5 22.01 -35.58 32.14
CA ALA A 5 22.82 -35.21 30.97
C ALA A 5 22.43 -33.83 30.44
N LYS A 6 23.31 -33.22 29.63
CA LYS A 6 23.11 -31.92 28.95
C LYS A 6 23.67 -31.98 27.55
N PHE A 7 23.07 -31.23 26.63
CA PHE A 7 23.63 -30.99 25.31
C PHE A 7 23.59 -29.50 24.95
N THR A 8 24.43 -29.11 24.04
CA THR A 8 24.40 -27.80 23.35
C THR A 8 24.35 -28.08 21.86
N ALA A 9 23.36 -27.54 21.18
CA ALA A 9 23.21 -27.73 19.74
C ALA A 9 24.38 -27.12 18.94
N ALA A 10 24.55 -27.56 17.69
CA ALA A 10 25.66 -27.18 16.82
C ALA A 10 25.78 -25.65 16.58
N ASN A 11 24.68 -24.90 16.66
CA ASN A 11 24.68 -23.42 16.50
C ASN A 11 25.01 -22.66 17.81
N GLY A 12 25.24 -23.35 18.93
CA GLY A 12 25.53 -22.74 20.22
C GLY A 12 24.39 -21.99 20.92
N ASN A 13 23.20 -21.94 20.33
CA ASN A 13 22.08 -21.12 20.82
C ASN A 13 20.91 -21.92 21.41
N VAL A 14 20.95 -23.25 21.34
CA VAL A 14 19.94 -24.15 21.88
C VAL A 14 20.59 -25.09 22.88
N TYR A 15 20.02 -25.17 24.08
CA TYR A 15 20.53 -25.96 25.18
C TYR A 15 19.48 -26.97 25.64
N GLY A 16 19.87 -28.20 25.81
CA GLY A 16 19.04 -29.27 26.38
C GLY A 16 19.56 -29.80 27.71
N SER A 17 18.66 -30.19 28.61
CA SER A 17 18.98 -30.85 29.85
C SER A 17 17.95 -31.92 30.18
N LEU A 18 18.42 -33.11 30.51
CA LEU A 18 17.59 -34.24 30.92
C LEU A 18 17.33 -34.15 32.43
N THR A 19 16.08 -33.92 32.82
CA THR A 19 15.68 -33.64 34.21
C THR A 19 14.28 -34.16 34.52
N LEU A 20 13.88 -34.15 35.79
CA LEU A 20 12.48 -34.35 36.19
C LEU A 20 11.67 -33.07 35.92
N ASP A 21 10.42 -33.24 35.46
CA ASP A 21 9.46 -32.12 35.26
C ASP A 21 8.74 -31.85 36.61
N ILE A 22 9.31 -30.94 37.40
CA ILE A 22 8.80 -30.59 38.74
C ILE A 22 7.77 -29.46 38.71
N ARG A 23 7.38 -28.91 37.55
CA ARG A 23 6.53 -27.71 37.43
C ARG A 23 5.14 -27.81 38.03
N LYS A 24 4.59 -29.02 38.12
CA LYS A 24 3.26 -29.32 38.70
C LYS A 24 3.32 -30.25 39.89
N ALA A 25 4.52 -30.40 40.47
CA ALA A 25 4.69 -31.27 41.61
C ALA A 25 4.18 -30.61 42.90
N GLY A 26 3.08 -31.12 43.44
CA GLY A 26 2.62 -30.74 44.79
C GLY A 26 3.30 -31.53 45.89
N ASP A 27 3.83 -32.71 45.55
CA ASP A 27 4.51 -33.63 46.44
C ASP A 27 5.69 -34.30 45.71
N TYR A 28 6.88 -34.23 46.25
CA TYR A 28 8.13 -34.79 45.67
C TYR A 28 8.33 -36.26 46.03
N SER A 29 7.50 -36.84 46.90
CA SER A 29 7.52 -38.27 47.23
C SER A 29 6.88 -39.12 46.12
N GLN A 30 6.07 -38.50 45.25
CA GLN A 30 5.42 -39.17 44.13
C GLN A 30 6.35 -39.21 42.89
N PRO A 31 6.23 -40.23 42.02
CA PRO A 31 7.00 -40.30 40.78
C PRO A 31 6.73 -39.12 39.85
N LEU A 32 7.78 -38.43 39.45
CA LEU A 32 7.74 -37.25 38.58
C LEU A 32 8.17 -37.63 37.16
N PRO A 33 7.54 -37.05 36.11
CA PRO A 33 7.88 -37.35 34.73
C PRO A 33 9.32 -36.91 34.38
N VAL A 34 10.05 -37.77 33.67
CA VAL A 34 11.32 -37.40 33.05
C VAL A 34 11.08 -36.62 31.79
N ALA A 35 11.80 -35.51 31.61
CA ALA A 35 11.70 -34.68 30.44
C ALA A 35 13.05 -34.15 29.99
N VAL A 36 13.20 -33.92 28.70
CA VAL A 36 14.26 -33.05 28.15
C VAL A 36 13.77 -31.62 28.16
N ARG A 37 14.37 -30.77 28.99
CA ARG A 37 14.14 -29.33 28.97
C ARG A 37 15.00 -28.73 27.89
N VAL A 38 14.39 -28.15 26.87
CA VAL A 38 15.09 -27.46 25.78
C VAL A 38 14.83 -25.94 25.90
N CYS A 39 15.92 -25.17 25.85
CA CYS A 39 15.93 -23.71 25.99
C CYS A 39 16.45 -23.05 24.71
N HIS A 40 15.79 -21.99 24.27
CA HIS A 40 16.18 -21.16 23.15
C HIS A 40 15.59 -19.76 23.29
N GLY A 41 16.40 -18.68 23.09
CA GLY A 41 15.91 -17.30 23.11
C GLY A 41 15.17 -16.89 24.40
N GLY A 42 15.57 -17.39 25.56
CA GLY A 42 14.91 -17.12 26.85
C GLY A 42 13.63 -17.93 27.09
N GLN A 43 13.18 -18.71 26.12
CA GLN A 43 12.03 -19.62 26.25
C GLN A 43 12.47 -21.05 26.54
N LYS A 44 11.57 -21.86 27.11
CA LYS A 44 11.84 -23.26 27.42
C LYS A 44 10.60 -24.14 27.20
N ILE A 45 10.84 -25.35 26.71
CA ILE A 45 9.84 -26.43 26.63
C ILE A 45 10.31 -27.67 27.37
N PHE A 46 9.39 -28.57 27.69
CA PHE A 46 9.68 -29.83 28.35
C PHE A 46 9.09 -30.95 27.49
N LEU A 47 9.95 -31.78 26.93
CA LEU A 47 9.60 -32.98 26.15
C LEU A 47 9.60 -34.20 27.06
N ARG A 48 8.44 -34.68 27.44
CA ARG A 48 8.28 -35.81 28.36
C ARG A 48 8.63 -37.12 27.67
N LEU A 49 9.46 -37.95 28.34
CA LEU A 49 10.01 -39.17 27.75
C LEU A 49 9.19 -40.44 28.07
N GLY A 50 8.00 -40.31 28.69
CA GLY A 50 7.12 -41.45 29.04
C GLY A 50 7.60 -42.27 30.23
N LYS A 51 8.62 -41.84 30.96
CA LYS A 51 9.13 -42.45 32.19
C LYS A 51 8.98 -41.50 33.38
N SER A 52 8.85 -42.07 34.58
CA SER A 52 8.72 -41.28 35.82
C SER A 52 9.55 -41.96 36.92
N TYR A 53 10.15 -41.13 37.78
CA TYR A 53 10.94 -41.58 38.93
C TYR A 53 10.63 -40.69 40.13
N THR A 54 10.75 -41.28 41.35
CA THR A 54 10.81 -40.46 42.54
C THR A 54 12.10 -39.62 42.57
N MET A 55 12.12 -38.60 43.41
CA MET A 55 13.31 -37.75 43.54
C MET A 55 14.53 -38.55 44.00
N GLU A 56 14.35 -39.53 44.90
CA GLU A 56 15.42 -40.38 45.40
C GLU A 56 15.99 -41.27 44.27
N GLU A 57 15.14 -41.98 43.54
CA GLU A 57 15.56 -42.80 42.39
C GLU A 57 16.31 -41.96 41.35
N TRP A 58 15.80 -40.74 41.05
CA TRP A 58 16.45 -39.85 40.12
C TRP A 58 17.83 -39.42 40.58
N LEU A 59 18.02 -39.08 41.85
CA LEU A 59 19.31 -38.73 42.40
C LEU A 59 20.33 -39.90 42.34
N VAL A 60 19.89 -41.12 42.52
CA VAL A 60 20.73 -42.31 42.34
C VAL A 60 21.13 -42.48 40.88
N LEU A 61 20.22 -42.26 39.92
CA LEU A 61 20.54 -42.31 38.50
C LEU A 61 21.47 -41.17 38.04
N CYS A 62 21.39 -40.02 38.67
CA CYS A 62 22.28 -38.87 38.38
C CYS A 62 23.72 -39.06 38.98
N ASP A 63 23.86 -39.85 39.99
CA ASP A 63 25.13 -40.09 40.65
C ASP A 63 25.82 -41.31 40.03
N TYR A 64 26.92 -41.10 39.30
CA TYR A 64 27.61 -42.16 38.57
C TYR A 64 28.15 -43.25 39.52
N GLU A 65 28.64 -42.88 40.70
CA GLU A 65 29.20 -43.83 41.71
C GLU A 65 28.09 -44.68 42.32
N LYS A 66 26.89 -44.15 42.56
CA LYS A 66 25.75 -44.85 43.11
C LYS A 66 24.99 -45.67 42.08
N SER A 67 25.07 -45.34 40.80
CA SER A 67 24.39 -46.02 39.68
C SER A 67 25.21 -47.21 39.11
N GLY A 68 26.13 -47.79 39.87
CA GLY A 68 27.01 -48.88 39.44
C GLY A 68 26.34 -50.26 39.26
N ARG A 69 25.10 -50.45 39.68
CA ARG A 69 24.36 -51.70 39.44
C ARG A 69 23.91 -51.83 37.99
N ARG A 70 24.01 -53.01 37.40
CA ARG A 70 23.74 -53.30 35.98
C ARG A 70 22.38 -52.75 35.50
N ILE A 71 21.34 -52.81 36.33
CA ILE A 71 19.97 -52.32 36.01
C ILE A 71 19.97 -50.80 35.93
N GLN A 72 20.60 -50.08 36.87
CA GLN A 72 20.67 -48.64 36.92
C GLN A 72 21.49 -48.08 35.76
N LEU A 73 22.56 -48.76 35.35
CA LEU A 73 23.34 -48.42 34.17
C LEU A 73 22.55 -48.58 32.89
N ALA A 74 21.75 -49.60 32.74
CA ALA A 74 20.87 -49.80 31.58
C ALA A 74 19.81 -48.71 31.50
N GLU A 75 19.12 -48.37 32.59
CA GLU A 75 18.13 -47.29 32.64
C GLU A 75 18.74 -45.92 32.35
N ARG A 76 19.94 -45.65 32.89
CA ARG A 76 20.65 -44.42 32.61
C ARG A 76 21.04 -44.28 31.15
N ASN A 77 21.47 -45.34 30.49
CA ASN A 77 21.82 -45.38 29.10
C ASN A 77 20.57 -45.19 28.22
N ASP A 78 19.44 -45.81 28.56
CA ASP A 78 18.17 -45.62 27.88
C ASP A 78 17.73 -44.15 27.90
N MET A 79 17.85 -43.48 29.06
CA MET A 79 17.53 -42.07 29.20
C MET A 79 18.43 -41.20 28.33
N LYS A 80 19.74 -41.50 28.29
CA LYS A 80 20.68 -40.80 27.43
C LYS A 80 20.34 -40.98 25.95
N ASN A 81 20.06 -42.22 25.52
CA ASN A 81 19.67 -42.51 24.14
C ASN A 81 18.38 -41.74 23.72
N LEU A 82 17.42 -41.55 24.60
CA LEU A 82 16.24 -40.75 24.36
C LEU A 82 16.58 -39.27 24.24
N MET A 83 17.50 -38.77 25.04
CA MET A 83 18.01 -37.40 24.94
C MET A 83 18.78 -37.18 23.63
N ASP A 84 19.64 -38.12 23.22
CA ASP A 84 20.41 -38.02 21.96
C ASP A 84 19.48 -37.95 20.74
N ARG A 85 18.34 -38.64 20.78
CA ARG A 85 17.28 -38.49 19.75
C ARG A 85 16.73 -37.07 19.70
N VAL A 86 16.51 -36.43 20.85
CA VAL A 86 16.04 -35.05 20.91
C VAL A 86 17.10 -34.11 20.37
N GLU A 87 18.38 -34.31 20.74
CA GLU A 87 19.53 -33.54 20.22
C GLU A 87 19.64 -33.68 18.71
N LEU A 88 19.48 -34.88 18.14
CA LEU A 88 19.48 -35.14 16.72
C LEU A 88 18.33 -34.34 16.02
N MET A 89 17.11 -34.37 16.57
CA MET A 89 15.98 -33.59 16.04
C MET A 89 16.26 -32.08 16.07
N VAL A 90 16.89 -31.56 17.13
CA VAL A 90 17.29 -30.16 17.25
C VAL A 90 18.27 -29.79 16.14
N ASN A 91 19.35 -30.60 15.99
CA ASN A 91 20.39 -30.34 15.01
C ASN A 91 19.87 -30.48 13.56
N GLN A 92 18.94 -31.40 13.28
CA GLN A 92 18.26 -31.52 11.99
C GLN A 92 17.43 -30.25 11.68
N LEU A 93 16.60 -29.80 12.62
CA LEU A 93 15.80 -28.57 12.43
C LEU A 93 16.69 -27.32 12.24
N ILE A 94 17.86 -27.26 12.89
CA ILE A 94 18.85 -26.19 12.68
C ILE A 94 19.45 -26.27 11.28
N SER A 95 19.85 -27.44 10.82
CA SER A 95 20.42 -27.64 9.47
C SER A 95 19.42 -27.31 8.36
N GLU A 96 18.13 -27.51 8.60
CA GLU A 96 17.02 -27.16 7.72
C GLU A 96 16.67 -25.65 7.77
N ASN A 97 17.37 -24.82 8.55
CA ASN A 97 17.03 -23.42 8.87
C ASN A 97 15.58 -23.24 9.39
N ASN A 98 15.04 -24.26 10.05
CA ASN A 98 13.63 -24.39 10.39
C ASN A 98 13.39 -24.62 11.89
N PHE A 99 14.40 -24.29 12.74
CA PHE A 99 14.30 -24.56 14.17
C PHE A 99 13.38 -23.56 14.88
N SER A 100 12.37 -24.13 15.59
CA SER A 100 11.66 -23.44 16.67
C SER A 100 11.33 -24.48 17.77
N LEU A 101 11.14 -24.00 19.00
CA LEU A 101 10.78 -24.88 20.13
C LEU A 101 9.46 -25.63 19.87
N ARG A 102 8.53 -24.99 19.15
CA ARG A 102 7.26 -25.58 18.76
C ARG A 102 7.44 -26.69 17.72
N LYS A 103 8.20 -26.44 16.63
CA LYS A 103 8.47 -27.47 15.62
C LYS A 103 9.18 -28.68 16.22
N LEU A 104 10.11 -28.44 17.15
CA LEU A 104 10.72 -29.51 17.91
C LEU A 104 9.68 -30.32 18.72
N GLN A 105 8.74 -29.64 19.37
CA GLN A 105 7.66 -30.30 20.13
C GLN A 105 6.73 -31.13 19.23
N ASP A 106 6.34 -30.55 18.05
CA ASP A 106 5.46 -31.23 17.10
C ASP A 106 6.16 -32.45 16.49
N ARG A 107 7.45 -32.33 16.08
CA ARG A 107 8.26 -33.45 15.57
C ARG A 107 8.45 -34.55 16.64
N PHE A 108 8.72 -34.15 17.88
CA PHE A 108 8.83 -35.09 18.99
C PHE A 108 7.52 -35.85 19.28
N GLN A 109 6.37 -35.21 19.07
CA GLN A 109 5.03 -35.84 19.23
C GLN A 109 4.61 -36.68 18.01
N GLY A 110 5.47 -36.80 16.98
CA GLY A 110 5.15 -37.56 15.76
C GLY A 110 4.06 -36.91 14.91
N LYS A 111 3.76 -35.63 15.14
CA LYS A 111 2.90 -34.89 14.25
C LYS A 111 3.65 -34.70 12.94
N LYS A 112 2.99 -34.93 11.78
CA LYS A 112 3.56 -34.60 10.49
C LYS A 112 3.96 -33.12 10.53
N ASP A 113 5.18 -32.83 10.06
CA ASP A 113 5.64 -31.46 9.83
C ASP A 113 4.68 -30.81 8.84
N ASP A 114 3.62 -30.20 9.36
CA ASP A 114 2.85 -29.23 8.61
C ASP A 114 3.67 -27.95 8.69
N ASP A 115 4.56 -27.75 7.69
CA ASP A 115 5.44 -26.59 7.56
C ASP A 115 4.64 -25.28 7.33
N SER A 116 3.32 -25.40 7.32
CA SER A 116 2.40 -24.28 7.13
C SER A 116 2.36 -23.40 8.38
N THR A 117 3.05 -22.29 8.34
CA THR A 117 2.88 -21.17 9.28
C THR A 117 2.10 -20.05 8.59
N ILE A 118 1.55 -19.11 9.35
CA ILE A 118 0.94 -17.92 8.75
C ILE A 118 1.93 -17.18 7.84
N ILE A 119 3.20 -17.24 8.17
CA ILE A 119 4.27 -16.59 7.39
C ILE A 119 4.49 -17.31 6.05
N THR A 120 4.52 -18.65 6.04
CA THR A 120 4.68 -19.42 4.78
C THR A 120 3.49 -19.22 3.85
N VAL A 121 2.26 -19.17 4.38
CA VAL A 121 1.05 -18.85 3.60
C VAL A 121 1.15 -17.41 3.07
N TRP A 122 1.66 -16.48 3.88
CA TRP A 122 1.84 -15.09 3.45
C TRP A 122 2.87 -14.95 2.35
N ASP A 123 4.00 -15.64 2.47
CA ASP A 123 5.05 -15.65 1.45
C ASP A 123 4.56 -16.26 0.13
N SER A 124 3.78 -17.34 0.19
CA SER A 124 3.11 -17.94 -0.98
C SER A 124 2.14 -16.98 -1.65
N TYR A 125 1.36 -16.23 -0.86
CA TYR A 125 0.46 -15.18 -1.39
C TYR A 125 1.25 -14.07 -2.10
N ILE A 126 2.34 -13.58 -1.50
CA ILE A 126 3.20 -12.57 -2.10
C ILE A 126 3.75 -13.07 -3.43
N GLN A 127 4.25 -14.32 -3.48
CA GLN A 127 4.78 -14.92 -4.70
C GLN A 127 3.69 -15.07 -5.78
N SER A 128 2.48 -15.48 -5.41
CA SER A 128 1.35 -15.55 -6.36
C SER A 128 1.06 -14.17 -6.96
N LYS A 129 1.01 -13.11 -6.14
CA LYS A 129 0.79 -11.75 -6.64
C LYS A 129 1.92 -11.24 -7.53
N THR A 130 3.15 -11.64 -7.26
CA THR A 130 4.30 -11.33 -8.12
C THR A 130 4.15 -12.04 -9.47
N ASN A 131 3.83 -13.32 -9.48
CA ASN A 131 3.64 -14.12 -10.70
C ASN A 131 2.44 -13.62 -11.54
N GLU A 132 1.39 -13.08 -10.89
CA GLU A 132 0.25 -12.42 -11.55
C GLU A 132 0.61 -11.03 -12.12
N GLY A 133 1.85 -10.55 -12.01
CA GLY A 133 2.26 -9.20 -12.43
C GLY A 133 1.72 -8.09 -11.52
N LYS A 134 1.09 -8.42 -10.38
CA LYS A 134 0.52 -7.46 -9.40
C LYS A 134 1.57 -6.98 -8.40
N ALA A 135 2.71 -6.52 -8.89
CA ALA A 135 3.88 -6.17 -8.10
C ALA A 135 3.58 -5.13 -6.99
N GLY A 136 2.65 -4.18 -7.21
CA GLY A 136 2.21 -3.22 -6.19
C GLY A 136 1.51 -3.88 -5.00
N SER A 137 0.64 -4.85 -5.26
CA SER A 137 -0.07 -5.62 -4.23
C SER A 137 0.89 -6.55 -3.49
N ALA A 138 1.79 -7.22 -4.22
CA ALA A 138 2.83 -8.06 -3.65
C ALA A 138 3.72 -7.27 -2.69
N ARG A 139 4.18 -6.08 -3.09
CA ARG A 139 5.01 -5.20 -2.27
C ARG A 139 4.28 -4.73 -1.01
N CYS A 140 3.04 -4.23 -1.14
CA CYS A 140 2.26 -3.81 0.01
C CYS A 140 2.09 -4.96 1.02
N SER A 141 1.78 -6.16 0.53
CA SER A 141 1.67 -7.35 1.38
C SER A 141 2.98 -7.73 2.05
N LYS A 142 4.12 -7.62 1.32
CA LYS A 142 5.47 -7.86 1.85
C LYS A 142 5.85 -6.88 2.96
N ASP A 143 5.55 -5.59 2.78
CA ASP A 143 5.81 -4.55 3.79
C ASP A 143 5.01 -4.83 5.08
N VAL A 144 3.74 -5.24 4.95
CA VAL A 144 2.91 -5.62 6.10
C VAL A 144 3.40 -6.91 6.76
N ARG A 145 3.79 -7.92 5.98
CA ARG A 145 4.36 -9.18 6.48
C ARG A 145 5.65 -8.93 7.26
N ASN A 146 6.55 -8.08 6.75
CA ASN A 146 7.79 -7.74 7.44
C ASN A 146 7.52 -6.99 8.76
N ARG A 147 6.52 -6.11 8.79
CA ARG A 147 6.07 -5.46 10.02
C ARG A 147 5.49 -6.47 11.01
N PHE A 148 4.65 -7.40 10.54
CA PHE A 148 4.09 -8.46 11.39
C PHE A 148 5.19 -9.26 12.05
N VAL A 149 6.20 -9.68 11.29
CA VAL A 149 7.37 -10.42 11.81
C VAL A 149 8.17 -9.57 12.80
N LYS A 150 8.38 -8.29 12.50
CA LYS A 150 9.09 -7.37 13.42
C LYS A 150 8.35 -7.20 14.76
N ASP A 151 7.04 -7.07 14.71
CA ASP A 151 6.22 -6.74 15.88
C ASP A 151 5.86 -7.98 16.73
N LEU A 152 5.71 -9.17 16.10
CA LEU A 152 5.15 -10.38 16.72
C LEU A 152 6.03 -11.62 16.58
N GLY A 153 7.09 -11.57 15.76
CA GLY A 153 7.97 -12.70 15.48
C GLY A 153 7.46 -13.62 14.37
N THR A 154 8.21 -14.67 14.10
CA THR A 154 7.90 -15.69 13.08
C THR A 154 7.13 -16.88 13.62
N ASP A 155 7.16 -17.08 14.93
CA ASP A 155 6.73 -18.30 15.62
C ASP A 155 5.26 -18.20 16.11
N VAL A 156 4.39 -17.63 15.25
CA VAL A 156 2.98 -17.44 15.56
C VAL A 156 2.18 -18.67 15.15
N SER A 157 1.56 -19.31 16.16
CA SER A 157 0.66 -20.44 15.95
C SER A 157 -0.67 -20.02 15.38
N PHE A 158 -1.24 -20.80 14.45
CA PHE A 158 -2.62 -20.59 14.01
C PHE A 158 -3.63 -20.61 15.18
N ALA A 159 -3.38 -21.40 16.24
CA ALA A 159 -4.24 -21.47 17.42
C ALA A 159 -4.20 -20.17 18.26
N ASP A 160 -3.11 -19.39 18.17
CA ASP A 160 -2.97 -18.14 18.91
C ASP A 160 -3.66 -16.97 18.21
N ILE A 161 -3.94 -17.11 16.91
CA ILE A 161 -4.54 -16.05 16.10
C ILE A 161 -6.04 -15.97 16.38
N ASN A 162 -6.39 -15.06 17.25
CA ASN A 162 -7.75 -14.74 17.66
C ASN A 162 -7.93 -13.21 17.75
N ARG A 163 -9.09 -12.75 18.19
CA ARG A 163 -9.38 -11.31 18.33
C ARG A 163 -8.41 -10.60 19.26
N ASP A 164 -8.05 -11.21 20.39
CA ASP A 164 -7.16 -10.59 21.37
C ASP A 164 -5.73 -10.45 20.84
N PHE A 165 -5.27 -11.43 20.06
CA PHE A 165 -4.00 -11.36 19.34
C PHE A 165 -3.98 -10.19 18.36
N ILE A 166 -5.04 -10.02 17.56
CA ILE A 166 -5.15 -8.89 16.61
C ILE A 166 -5.18 -7.56 17.35
N LEU A 167 -5.94 -7.45 18.44
CA LEU A 167 -5.97 -6.24 19.27
C LEU A 167 -4.61 -5.92 19.91
N LYS A 168 -3.85 -6.95 20.31
CA LYS A 168 -2.47 -6.78 20.79
C LYS A 168 -1.59 -6.17 19.70
N TRP A 169 -1.66 -6.65 18.48
CA TRP A 169 -0.90 -6.07 17.37
C TRP A 169 -1.33 -4.64 17.06
N VAL A 170 -2.62 -4.33 17.10
CA VAL A 170 -3.12 -2.95 16.97
C VAL A 170 -2.53 -2.04 18.05
N LYS A 171 -2.44 -2.50 19.31
CA LYS A 171 -1.81 -1.75 20.39
C LYS A 171 -0.32 -1.47 20.10
N ILE A 172 0.43 -2.46 19.61
CA ILE A 172 1.84 -2.29 19.23
C ILE A 172 1.96 -1.25 18.10
N MET A 173 1.13 -1.35 17.05
CA MET A 173 1.14 -0.41 15.94
C MET A 173 0.80 1.03 16.39
N LYS A 174 -0.16 1.20 17.31
CA LYS A 174 -0.49 2.51 17.90
C LYS A 174 0.65 3.06 18.74
N LYS A 175 1.30 2.22 19.56
CA LYS A 175 2.49 2.63 20.34
C LYS A 175 3.64 3.10 19.43
N ASN A 176 3.75 2.54 18.23
CA ASN A 176 4.71 2.95 17.21
C ASN A 176 4.19 4.15 16.37
N GLU A 177 3.16 4.87 16.83
CA GLU A 177 2.59 6.09 16.23
C GLU A 177 2.14 5.94 14.77
N LEU A 178 1.74 4.73 14.37
CA LEU A 178 1.23 4.52 13.02
C LEU A 178 -0.15 5.14 12.82
N SER A 179 -0.37 5.73 11.64
CA SER A 179 -1.66 6.31 11.29
C SER A 179 -2.75 5.23 11.24
N THR A 180 -4.00 5.63 11.54
CA THR A 180 -5.17 4.74 11.47
C THR A 180 -5.32 4.09 10.10
N THR A 181 -4.99 4.80 9.01
CA THR A 181 -4.99 4.27 7.65
C THR A 181 -3.94 3.17 7.46
N THR A 182 -2.72 3.36 7.98
CA THR A 182 -1.65 2.34 7.94
C THR A 182 -2.04 1.09 8.71
N ILE A 183 -2.62 1.26 9.90
CA ILE A 183 -3.14 0.15 10.72
C ILE A 183 -4.24 -0.60 9.96
N ALA A 184 -5.19 0.12 9.35
CA ALA A 184 -6.26 -0.50 8.58
C ALA A 184 -5.76 -1.28 7.34
N ILE A 185 -4.70 -0.80 6.67
CA ILE A 185 -4.04 -1.53 5.57
C ILE A 185 -3.41 -2.82 6.10
N ALA A 186 -2.69 -2.75 7.22
CA ALA A 186 -2.07 -3.91 7.84
C ALA A 186 -3.10 -4.99 8.22
N LEU A 187 -4.20 -4.56 8.85
CA LEU A 187 -5.28 -5.46 9.26
C LEU A 187 -6.01 -6.09 8.06
N ARG A 188 -6.24 -5.33 6.98
CA ARG A 188 -6.83 -5.88 5.75
C ARG A 188 -5.94 -6.93 5.10
N SER A 189 -4.63 -6.70 5.06
CA SER A 189 -3.67 -7.66 4.55
C SER A 189 -3.67 -8.94 5.42
N LEU A 190 -3.59 -8.81 6.74
CA LEU A 190 -3.67 -9.95 7.67
C LEU A 190 -4.98 -10.73 7.49
N ARG A 191 -6.12 -10.05 7.38
CA ARG A 191 -7.42 -10.69 7.17
C ARG A 191 -7.46 -11.52 5.89
N THR A 192 -6.84 -11.03 4.81
CA THR A 192 -6.72 -11.78 3.55
C THR A 192 -5.98 -13.11 3.79
N ILE A 193 -4.86 -13.08 4.51
CA ILE A 193 -4.07 -14.29 4.80
C ILE A 193 -4.82 -15.24 5.73
N ILE A 194 -5.49 -14.74 6.77
CA ILE A 194 -6.30 -15.57 7.66
C ILE A 194 -7.44 -16.24 6.88
N ASN A 195 -8.13 -15.53 5.98
CA ASN A 195 -9.15 -16.14 5.12
C ASN A 195 -8.58 -17.27 4.26
N MET A 196 -7.37 -17.12 3.72
CA MET A 196 -6.69 -18.18 2.97
C MET A 196 -6.34 -19.38 3.88
N CYS A 197 -5.85 -19.12 5.09
CA CYS A 197 -5.57 -20.19 6.05
C CYS A 197 -6.84 -20.98 6.42
N ILE A 198 -7.97 -20.30 6.59
CA ILE A 198 -9.27 -20.95 6.86
C ILE A 198 -9.74 -21.75 5.64
N ALA A 199 -9.67 -21.16 4.43
CA ALA A 199 -10.06 -21.82 3.19
C ALA A 199 -9.22 -23.08 2.91
N ASN A 200 -7.94 -23.07 3.29
CA ASN A 200 -7.03 -24.22 3.16
C ASN A 200 -7.13 -25.22 4.33
N GLY A 201 -8.04 -25.01 5.29
CA GLY A 201 -8.22 -25.90 6.44
C GLY A 201 -7.11 -25.85 7.49
N LEU A 202 -6.18 -24.88 7.40
CA LEU A 202 -5.05 -24.73 8.31
C LEU A 202 -5.45 -24.13 9.66
N MET A 203 -6.55 -23.40 9.70
CA MET A 203 -7.14 -22.86 10.93
C MET A 203 -8.67 -22.81 10.85
N LYS A 204 -9.30 -22.71 12.01
CA LYS A 204 -10.77 -22.53 12.13
C LYS A 204 -11.08 -21.16 12.70
N GLY A 205 -12.21 -20.58 12.32
CA GLY A 205 -12.70 -19.32 12.88
C GLY A 205 -13.50 -18.49 11.91
N ASP A 206 -14.14 -17.45 12.42
CA ASP A 206 -14.84 -16.44 11.64
C ASP A 206 -14.06 -15.12 11.68
N THR A 207 -13.58 -14.71 10.52
CA THR A 207 -12.84 -13.43 10.40
C THR A 207 -13.69 -12.20 10.70
N LYS A 208 -15.03 -12.28 10.61
CA LYS A 208 -15.90 -11.15 11.00
C LYS A 208 -15.77 -10.89 12.50
N GLU A 209 -15.85 -11.95 13.31
CA GLU A 209 -15.69 -11.86 14.76
C GLU A 209 -14.25 -11.54 15.19
N MET A 210 -13.25 -12.15 14.51
CA MET A 210 -11.84 -11.88 14.82
C MET A 210 -11.46 -10.41 14.61
N PHE A 211 -12.00 -9.73 13.58
CA PHE A 211 -11.69 -8.34 13.27
C PHE A 211 -12.71 -7.34 13.80
N LYS A 212 -13.71 -7.78 14.57
CA LYS A 212 -14.68 -6.90 15.18
C LYS A 212 -14.00 -5.88 16.11
N ASP A 213 -14.35 -4.60 15.99
CA ASP A 213 -13.84 -3.48 16.77
C ASP A 213 -12.31 -3.25 16.71
N THR A 214 -11.62 -3.92 15.81
CA THR A 214 -10.16 -3.74 15.62
C THR A 214 -9.79 -2.47 14.86
N GLY A 215 -10.76 -1.84 14.21
CA GLY A 215 -10.54 -0.62 13.40
C GLY A 215 -10.11 -0.89 11.96
N TYR A 216 -10.21 -2.12 11.46
CA TYR A 216 -9.79 -2.46 10.09
C TYR A 216 -10.57 -1.70 8.99
N ASN A 217 -11.78 -1.20 9.30
CA ASN A 217 -12.61 -0.40 8.39
C ASN A 217 -12.42 1.11 8.55
N LYS A 218 -11.66 1.56 9.56
CA LYS A 218 -11.48 2.99 9.85
C LYS A 218 -10.38 3.60 9.00
N ALA A 219 -10.58 3.71 7.69
CA ALA A 219 -9.80 4.65 6.90
C ALA A 219 -10.41 6.05 7.12
N GLN A 220 -9.65 6.98 7.70
CA GLN A 220 -10.08 8.37 7.72
C GLN A 220 -9.98 8.92 6.30
N SER A 221 -11.11 9.39 5.76
CA SER A 221 -11.10 10.29 4.60
C SER A 221 -10.43 11.59 5.05
N ARG A 222 -9.21 11.84 4.58
CA ARG A 222 -8.59 13.16 4.72
C ARG A 222 -9.19 14.07 3.68
N LYS A 223 -9.45 15.35 4.04
CA LYS A 223 -9.63 16.38 3.01
C LYS A 223 -8.38 16.37 2.13
N HIS A 224 -8.58 16.26 0.84
CA HIS A 224 -7.48 16.28 -0.10
C HIS A 224 -7.10 17.74 -0.36
N GLU A 225 -5.85 18.07 -0.13
CA GLU A 225 -5.29 19.37 -0.45
C GLU A 225 -5.15 19.51 -1.97
N PHE A 226 -5.31 20.71 -2.48
CA PHE A 226 -5.25 21.03 -3.90
C PHE A 226 -4.65 22.42 -4.10
N LEU A 227 -4.19 22.71 -5.31
CA LEU A 227 -3.79 24.03 -5.76
C LEU A 227 -4.94 24.63 -6.58
N ASP A 228 -5.28 25.87 -6.31
CA ASP A 228 -6.28 26.59 -7.08
C ASP A 228 -5.80 26.95 -8.49
N VAL A 229 -6.71 27.44 -9.33
CA VAL A 229 -6.44 27.80 -10.73
C VAL A 229 -5.35 28.85 -10.83
N ALA A 230 -5.37 29.88 -9.97
CA ALA A 230 -4.38 30.96 -9.96
C ALA A 230 -2.97 30.44 -9.68
N THR A 231 -2.84 29.55 -8.69
CA THR A 231 -1.57 28.89 -8.36
C THR A 231 -1.10 27.97 -9.50
N MET A 232 -2.00 27.19 -10.09
CA MET A 232 -1.67 26.33 -11.23
C MET A 232 -1.23 27.16 -12.45
N ARG A 233 -1.87 28.30 -12.68
CA ARG A 233 -1.46 29.25 -13.72
C ARG A 233 -0.07 29.83 -13.44
N LYS A 234 0.20 30.24 -12.21
CA LYS A 234 1.52 30.71 -11.77
C LYS A 234 2.62 29.68 -12.00
N LEU A 235 2.35 28.40 -11.69
CA LEU A 235 3.27 27.30 -11.95
C LEU A 235 3.50 27.08 -13.45
N TYR A 236 2.44 27.16 -14.27
CA TYR A 236 2.55 27.02 -15.71
C TYR A 236 3.36 28.18 -16.33
N ASP A 237 3.08 29.42 -15.96
CA ASP A 237 3.78 30.60 -16.48
C ASP A 237 5.26 30.57 -16.08
N PHE A 238 5.59 30.17 -14.84
CA PHE A 238 6.96 29.95 -14.40
C PHE A 238 7.65 28.86 -15.23
N TRP A 239 6.98 27.71 -15.42
CA TRP A 239 7.50 26.64 -16.26
C TRP A 239 7.72 27.08 -17.72
N LYS A 240 6.78 27.84 -18.24
CA LYS A 240 6.83 28.34 -19.63
C LYS A 240 7.97 29.33 -19.86
N ALA A 241 8.20 30.22 -18.91
CA ALA A 241 9.28 31.21 -18.97
C ALA A 241 10.67 30.54 -19.00
N ASP A 242 10.79 29.32 -18.48
CA ASP A 242 12.05 28.55 -18.38
C ASP A 242 13.18 29.34 -17.69
N GLU A 243 12.83 30.23 -16.77
CA GLU A 243 13.76 31.07 -16.02
C GLU A 243 13.52 30.92 -14.51
N ALA A 244 14.58 30.69 -13.75
CA ALA A 244 14.57 30.62 -12.30
C ALA A 244 15.63 31.56 -11.73
N LYS A 245 15.29 32.85 -11.63
CA LYS A 245 16.20 33.88 -11.20
C LYS A 245 15.95 34.33 -9.77
N ASP A 246 17.02 34.70 -9.08
CA ASP A 246 16.95 35.38 -7.79
C ASP A 246 16.56 36.86 -7.95
N LYS A 247 16.51 37.59 -6.83
CA LYS A 247 16.20 39.04 -6.83
C LYS A 247 17.25 39.88 -7.54
N ASP A 248 18.45 39.35 -7.70
CA ASP A 248 19.60 40.01 -8.34
C ASP A 248 19.71 39.61 -9.82
N GLY A 249 18.81 38.78 -10.33
CA GLY A 249 18.75 38.31 -11.71
C GLY A 249 19.65 37.13 -12.03
N ASN A 250 20.29 36.49 -11.03
CA ASN A 250 21.14 35.32 -11.24
C ASN A 250 20.29 34.06 -11.38
N GLU A 251 20.66 33.19 -12.33
CA GLU A 251 20.01 31.87 -12.47
C GLU A 251 20.25 31.00 -11.23
N LEU A 252 19.16 30.53 -10.61
CA LEU A 252 19.21 29.70 -9.40
C LEU A 252 19.48 28.23 -9.70
N PHE A 253 19.07 27.75 -10.88
CA PHE A 253 19.26 26.38 -11.33
C PHE A 253 20.03 26.37 -12.65
N LEU A 254 21.04 25.48 -12.74
CA LEU A 254 21.89 25.42 -13.92
C LEU A 254 22.00 24.02 -14.51
N GLY A 255 22.19 23.93 -15.81
CA GLY A 255 22.51 22.69 -16.51
C GLY A 255 21.53 21.56 -16.27
N ARG A 256 22.04 20.39 -15.81
CA ARG A 256 21.24 19.19 -15.58
C ARG A 256 20.20 19.35 -14.46
N GLU A 257 20.49 20.17 -13.46
CA GLU A 257 19.56 20.42 -12.36
C GLU A 257 18.35 21.21 -12.86
N LYS A 258 18.58 22.30 -13.59
CA LYS A 258 17.50 23.09 -14.22
C LYS A 258 16.61 22.18 -15.08
N TYR A 259 17.24 21.43 -15.99
CA TYR A 259 16.50 20.49 -16.84
C TYR A 259 15.62 19.53 -16.04
N ALA A 260 16.16 18.93 -14.96
CA ALA A 260 15.44 17.98 -14.14
C ALA A 260 14.25 18.63 -13.41
N ILE A 261 14.43 19.83 -12.84
CA ILE A 261 13.38 20.57 -12.14
C ILE A 261 12.24 20.93 -13.11
N PHE A 262 12.58 21.53 -14.26
CA PHE A 262 11.58 21.96 -15.23
C PHE A 262 10.88 20.77 -15.93
N ARG A 263 11.58 19.66 -16.17
CA ARG A 263 10.95 18.42 -16.65
C ARG A 263 9.94 17.88 -15.64
N ASP A 264 10.30 17.84 -14.37
CA ASP A 264 9.46 17.25 -13.33
C ASP A 264 8.27 18.15 -12.98
N LEU A 265 8.44 19.48 -13.07
CA LEU A 265 7.34 20.43 -13.03
C LEU A 265 6.44 20.29 -14.27
N GLY A 266 7.01 20.10 -15.46
CA GLY A 266 6.26 19.81 -16.68
C GLY A 266 5.43 18.54 -16.58
N LEU A 267 5.98 17.48 -15.96
CA LEU A 267 5.21 16.25 -15.66
C LEU A 267 4.06 16.48 -14.68
N PHE A 268 4.27 17.30 -13.65
CA PHE A 268 3.22 17.67 -12.70
C PHE A 268 2.08 18.44 -13.40
N LEU A 269 2.44 19.40 -14.24
CA LEU A 269 1.48 20.16 -15.07
C LEU A 269 0.78 19.26 -16.09
N PHE A 270 1.51 18.34 -16.74
CA PHE A 270 0.91 17.37 -17.65
C PHE A 270 -0.13 16.48 -16.95
N MET A 271 0.16 15.98 -15.74
CA MET A 271 -0.80 15.22 -14.96
C MET A 271 -2.06 16.02 -14.63
N TYR A 272 -1.92 17.30 -14.35
CA TYR A 272 -3.04 18.20 -14.07
C TYR A 272 -3.88 18.47 -15.32
N LEU A 273 -3.25 18.89 -16.41
CA LEU A 273 -3.91 19.28 -17.66
C LEU A 273 -4.46 18.08 -18.44
N GLY A 274 -3.84 16.91 -18.27
CA GLY A 274 -4.22 15.65 -18.90
C GLY A 274 -5.21 14.84 -18.04
N ASP A 275 -6.30 15.47 -17.63
CA ASP A 275 -7.42 14.86 -16.92
C ASP A 275 -7.07 14.29 -15.52
N GLY A 276 -6.14 14.94 -14.83
CA GLY A 276 -5.79 14.57 -13.46
C GLY A 276 -5.19 13.16 -13.34
N GLN A 277 -4.32 12.79 -14.26
CA GLN A 277 -3.67 11.48 -14.28
C GLN A 277 -2.84 11.23 -13.02
N ASN A 278 -2.72 9.96 -12.63
CA ASN A 278 -1.70 9.57 -11.65
C ASN A 278 -0.35 9.44 -12.34
N LEU A 279 0.73 9.72 -11.62
CA LEU A 279 2.10 9.58 -12.14
C LEU A 279 2.34 8.21 -12.80
N ALA A 280 1.81 7.14 -12.23
CA ALA A 280 1.96 5.80 -12.77
C ALA A 280 1.32 5.64 -14.15
N ASP A 281 0.14 6.25 -14.38
CA ASP A 281 -0.56 6.20 -15.66
C ASP A 281 0.16 7.10 -16.68
N THR A 282 0.58 8.30 -16.27
CA THR A 282 1.38 9.23 -17.10
C THR A 282 2.69 8.59 -17.60
N LEU A 283 3.43 7.91 -16.72
CA LEU A 283 4.69 7.29 -17.11
C LEU A 283 4.51 6.05 -18.01
N ARG A 284 3.31 5.43 -17.99
CA ARG A 284 2.95 4.30 -18.87
C ARG A 284 2.31 4.72 -20.18
N LEU A 285 1.91 5.99 -20.29
CA LEU A 285 1.22 6.52 -21.47
C LEU A 285 2.03 6.26 -22.75
N THR A 286 1.37 5.78 -23.80
CA THR A 286 1.97 5.50 -25.11
C THR A 286 1.22 6.23 -26.21
N TYR A 287 1.91 6.53 -27.29
CA TYR A 287 1.27 6.97 -28.54
C TYR A 287 0.57 5.76 -29.17
N ASP A 288 -0.72 5.86 -29.37
CA ASP A 288 -1.56 4.81 -29.92
C ASP A 288 -2.27 5.24 -31.22
N GLU A 289 -3.14 4.38 -31.73
CA GLU A 289 -3.89 4.63 -32.98
C GLU A 289 -4.77 5.86 -32.88
N LEU A 290 -5.36 6.16 -31.68
CA LEU A 290 -6.21 7.33 -31.48
C LEU A 290 -5.42 8.63 -31.68
N TYR A 291 -4.19 8.68 -31.18
CA TYR A 291 -3.30 9.84 -31.37
C TYR A 291 -3.12 10.16 -32.85
N TYR A 292 -2.86 9.12 -33.66
CA TYR A 292 -2.69 9.29 -35.11
C TYR A 292 -4.00 9.58 -35.83
N ALA A 293 -5.08 8.89 -35.50
CA ALA A 293 -6.41 9.10 -36.09
C ALA A 293 -6.92 10.53 -35.82
N THR A 294 -6.55 11.12 -34.71
CA THR A 294 -6.94 12.50 -34.34
C THR A 294 -5.88 13.56 -34.71
N HIS A 295 -4.87 13.18 -35.50
CA HIS A 295 -3.76 14.05 -35.86
C HIS A 295 -3.10 14.73 -34.66
N GLY A 296 -2.84 13.96 -33.58
CA GLY A 296 -2.19 14.43 -32.37
C GLY A 296 -3.07 15.21 -31.40
N LYS A 297 -4.39 15.27 -31.65
CA LYS A 297 -5.31 16.11 -30.85
C LYS A 297 -5.85 15.40 -29.59
N GLN A 298 -5.70 14.10 -29.49
CA GLN A 298 -6.17 13.33 -28.34
C GLN A 298 -5.15 12.25 -27.97
N LEU A 299 -5.06 11.97 -26.67
CA LEU A 299 -4.36 10.85 -26.10
C LEU A 299 -5.35 10.02 -25.26
N ARG A 300 -5.07 8.73 -25.09
CA ARG A 300 -5.86 7.87 -24.22
C ARG A 300 -5.01 6.94 -23.36
N PHE A 301 -5.57 6.52 -22.26
CA PHE A 301 -4.98 5.48 -21.43
C PHE A 301 -6.05 4.64 -20.73
N LEU A 302 -5.70 3.41 -20.41
CA LEU A 302 -6.46 2.55 -19.52
C LEU A 302 -5.91 2.70 -18.11
N ARG A 303 -6.75 3.08 -17.17
CA ARG A 303 -6.32 3.22 -15.78
C ARG A 303 -5.81 1.90 -15.21
N HIS A 304 -4.51 1.81 -14.95
CA HIS A 304 -3.84 0.58 -14.53
C HIS A 304 -4.44 -0.05 -13.26
N LYS A 305 -4.86 0.78 -12.28
CA LYS A 305 -5.39 0.30 -11.00
C LYS A 305 -6.71 -0.45 -11.11
N THR A 306 -7.53 -0.15 -12.11
CA THR A 306 -8.90 -0.68 -12.28
C THR A 306 -9.03 -1.62 -13.47
N ARG A 307 -8.03 -1.69 -14.34
CA ARG A 307 -8.01 -2.46 -15.58
C ARG A 307 -8.43 -3.93 -15.43
N GLU A 308 -8.02 -4.58 -14.32
CA GLU A 308 -8.28 -6.01 -14.11
C GLU A 308 -9.55 -6.30 -13.31
N ARG A 309 -10.23 -5.26 -12.77
CA ARG A 309 -11.40 -5.46 -11.91
C ARG A 309 -12.71 -5.39 -12.65
N ASN A 310 -12.74 -4.72 -13.78
CA ASN A 310 -13.93 -4.54 -14.61
C ASN A 310 -13.60 -4.95 -16.05
N GLU A 311 -14.38 -5.84 -16.61
CA GLU A 311 -14.36 -6.18 -18.05
C GLU A 311 -14.62 -4.94 -18.93
N SER A 312 -15.29 -3.90 -18.38
CA SER A 312 -15.47 -2.59 -18.96
C SER A 312 -14.55 -1.55 -18.33
N ALA A 313 -13.20 -1.80 -18.33
CA ALA A 313 -12.25 -0.79 -17.89
C ALA A 313 -12.44 0.49 -18.73
N SER A 314 -12.83 1.59 -18.09
CA SER A 314 -13.07 2.86 -18.77
C SER A 314 -11.78 3.38 -19.38
N GLU A 315 -11.74 3.49 -20.70
CA GLU A 315 -10.72 4.27 -21.39
C GLU A 315 -10.90 5.75 -21.00
N VAL A 316 -9.81 6.38 -20.62
CA VAL A 316 -9.77 7.84 -20.41
C VAL A 316 -9.16 8.46 -21.64
N ILE A 317 -9.95 9.29 -22.32
CA ILE A 317 -9.53 10.07 -23.49
C ILE A 317 -9.46 11.52 -23.09
N PHE A 318 -8.33 12.18 -23.33
CA PHE A 318 -8.15 13.59 -23.00
C PHE A 318 -7.58 14.38 -24.18
N PRO A 319 -7.90 15.68 -24.27
CA PRO A 319 -7.46 16.52 -25.36
C PRO A 319 -6.01 16.92 -25.18
N VAL A 320 -5.25 17.00 -26.26
CA VAL A 320 -3.94 17.61 -26.30
C VAL A 320 -4.14 19.12 -26.55
N THR A 321 -4.19 19.87 -25.44
CA THR A 321 -4.26 21.34 -25.50
C THR A 321 -2.92 21.93 -25.95
N PRO A 322 -2.86 23.22 -26.34
CA PRO A 322 -1.59 23.88 -26.67
C PRO A 322 -0.55 23.76 -25.55
N GLU A 323 -0.96 23.87 -24.30
CA GLU A 323 -0.10 23.75 -23.13
C GLU A 323 0.46 22.31 -22.97
N ILE A 324 -0.36 21.30 -23.16
CA ILE A 324 0.07 19.89 -23.18
C ILE A 324 1.05 19.67 -24.34
N GLN A 325 0.75 20.20 -25.53
CA GLN A 325 1.63 20.08 -26.69
C GLN A 325 3.00 20.71 -26.43
N GLU A 326 3.04 21.84 -25.73
CA GLU A 326 4.31 22.48 -25.37
C GLU A 326 5.15 21.61 -24.41
N ILE A 327 4.51 20.95 -23.44
CA ILE A 327 5.17 19.99 -22.54
C ILE A 327 5.71 18.78 -23.34
N LEU A 328 4.91 18.25 -24.26
CA LEU A 328 5.32 17.12 -25.11
C LEU A 328 6.51 17.51 -26.00
N ASN A 329 6.51 18.71 -26.57
CA ASN A 329 7.61 19.20 -27.41
C ASN A 329 8.93 19.33 -26.65
N ARG A 330 8.88 19.72 -25.36
CA ARG A 330 10.09 19.89 -24.54
C ARG A 330 10.62 18.58 -23.95
N TYR A 331 9.74 17.70 -23.51
CA TYR A 331 10.12 16.54 -22.68
C TYR A 331 9.55 15.20 -23.17
N GLY A 332 8.70 15.19 -24.19
CA GLY A 332 8.14 14.00 -24.77
C GLY A 332 9.09 13.29 -25.75
N ASN A 333 8.85 12.02 -25.97
CA ASN A 333 9.46 11.31 -27.08
C ASN A 333 8.86 11.77 -28.42
N VAL A 334 9.63 11.66 -29.49
CA VAL A 334 9.09 11.78 -30.86
C VAL A 334 7.97 10.73 -31.01
N PRO A 335 6.77 11.13 -31.44
CA PRO A 335 5.63 10.22 -31.58
C PRO A 335 5.96 9.04 -32.50
N LYS A 336 5.76 7.83 -31.97
CA LYS A 336 5.84 6.56 -32.71
C LYS A 336 4.83 5.61 -32.07
N LEU A 337 4.07 4.89 -32.88
CA LEU A 337 3.07 3.95 -32.42
C LEU A 337 3.67 2.94 -31.41
N GLY A 338 3.01 2.80 -30.25
CA GLY A 338 3.45 1.96 -29.16
C GLY A 338 4.58 2.51 -28.29
N ARG A 339 5.23 3.61 -28.70
CA ARG A 339 6.30 4.25 -27.93
C ARG A 339 5.73 5.01 -26.73
N ARG A 340 6.41 4.97 -25.59
CA ARG A 340 6.02 5.76 -24.43
C ARG A 340 6.08 7.25 -24.74
N VAL A 341 5.13 8.00 -24.19
CA VAL A 341 5.06 9.46 -24.40
C VAL A 341 6.27 10.15 -23.77
N PHE A 342 6.68 9.73 -22.57
CA PHE A 342 7.84 10.29 -21.88
C PHE A 342 9.03 9.31 -21.84
N PRO A 343 10.28 9.80 -22.07
CA PRO A 343 11.50 8.98 -22.09
C PRO A 343 12.01 8.64 -20.67
N ILE A 344 11.11 8.19 -19.80
CA ILE A 344 11.40 7.96 -18.38
C ILE A 344 11.49 6.47 -18.05
N MET A 345 10.59 5.69 -18.62
CA MET A 345 10.59 4.24 -18.48
C MET A 345 11.07 3.57 -19.77
N SER A 346 11.89 2.54 -19.63
CA SER A 346 12.22 1.66 -20.76
C SER A 346 10.97 0.91 -21.25
N GLU A 347 10.94 0.61 -22.54
CA GLU A 347 9.88 -0.25 -23.12
C GLU A 347 10.01 -1.70 -22.63
N LEU A 348 11.25 -2.14 -22.34
CA LEU A 348 11.59 -3.45 -21.81
C LEU A 348 11.83 -3.38 -20.30
N ILE A 349 10.77 -3.12 -19.52
CA ILE A 349 10.85 -2.99 -18.06
C ILE A 349 9.96 -4.02 -17.38
N THR A 350 10.46 -4.65 -16.30
CA THR A 350 9.63 -5.58 -15.53
C THR A 350 8.64 -4.82 -14.63
N PRO A 351 7.52 -5.46 -14.20
CA PRO A 351 6.56 -4.83 -13.29
C PRO A 351 7.19 -4.31 -11.99
N GLU A 352 8.19 -5.01 -11.44
CA GLU A 352 8.92 -4.58 -10.24
C GLU A 352 9.76 -3.34 -10.52
N GLN A 353 10.48 -3.33 -11.65
CA GLN A 353 11.29 -2.17 -12.07
C GLN A 353 10.40 -0.95 -12.34
N GLU A 354 9.21 -1.13 -12.93
CA GLU A 354 8.25 -0.03 -13.10
C GLU A 354 7.90 0.64 -11.77
N ILE A 355 7.60 -0.15 -10.73
CA ILE A 355 7.30 0.38 -9.40
C ILE A 355 8.48 1.19 -8.85
N TRP A 356 9.71 0.71 -9.04
CA TRP A 356 10.92 1.43 -8.63
C TRP A 356 11.05 2.78 -9.34
N VAL A 357 10.80 2.81 -10.65
CA VAL A 357 10.85 4.05 -11.43
C VAL A 357 9.77 5.02 -10.96
N ILE A 358 8.51 4.57 -10.82
CA ILE A 358 7.40 5.40 -10.36
C ILE A 358 7.68 5.99 -8.97
N GLN A 359 8.20 5.20 -8.03
CA GLN A 359 8.52 5.68 -6.67
C GLN A 359 9.67 6.68 -6.68
N ARG A 360 10.70 6.44 -7.49
CA ARG A 360 11.82 7.36 -7.66
C ARG A 360 11.37 8.69 -8.21
N TYR A 361 10.54 8.68 -9.26
CA TYR A 361 10.01 9.92 -9.85
C TYR A 361 9.01 10.62 -8.94
N ASN A 362 8.21 9.87 -8.17
CA ASN A 362 7.35 10.47 -7.14
C ASN A 362 8.18 11.26 -6.10
N ARG A 363 9.35 10.73 -5.69
CA ARG A 363 10.28 11.43 -4.82
C ARG A 363 10.90 12.64 -5.51
N TYR A 364 11.42 12.48 -6.73
CA TYR A 364 12.05 13.57 -7.48
C TYR A 364 11.09 14.75 -7.71
N ILE A 365 9.87 14.47 -8.17
CA ILE A 365 8.87 15.53 -8.36
C ILE A 365 8.62 16.27 -7.03
N ARG A 366 8.49 15.56 -5.91
CA ARG A 366 8.32 16.21 -4.60
C ARG A 366 9.50 17.08 -4.19
N GLU A 367 10.72 16.60 -4.38
CA GLU A 367 11.96 17.34 -4.09
C GLU A 367 12.07 18.59 -4.98
N HIS A 368 11.79 18.46 -6.26
CA HIS A 368 11.83 19.58 -7.21
C HIS A 368 10.69 20.56 -6.99
N MET A 369 9.47 20.09 -6.71
CA MET A 369 8.34 20.96 -6.33
C MET A 369 8.62 21.74 -5.04
N ALA A 370 9.38 21.17 -4.10
CA ALA A 370 9.79 21.92 -2.90
C ALA A 370 10.71 23.11 -3.24
N LYS A 371 11.62 22.95 -4.21
CA LYS A 371 12.47 24.04 -4.71
C LYS A 371 11.65 25.12 -5.43
N VAL A 372 10.73 24.69 -6.29
CA VAL A 372 9.81 25.59 -7.01
C VAL A 372 8.89 26.34 -6.05
N ALA A 373 8.29 25.64 -5.08
CA ALA A 373 7.40 26.21 -4.08
C ALA A 373 8.11 27.29 -3.25
N LYS A 374 9.37 27.05 -2.86
CA LYS A 374 10.19 28.03 -2.15
C LYS A 374 10.46 29.26 -3.01
N LEU A 375 10.76 29.09 -4.30
CA LEU A 375 11.04 30.18 -5.22
C LEU A 375 9.81 31.04 -5.51
N LEU A 376 8.65 30.40 -5.61
CA LEU A 376 7.37 31.06 -5.88
C LEU A 376 6.63 31.50 -4.61
N ASP A 377 7.25 31.38 -3.44
CA ASP A 377 6.66 31.72 -2.13
C ASP A 377 5.29 31.07 -1.92
N MET A 378 5.22 29.75 -2.17
CA MET A 378 4.01 28.97 -1.97
C MET A 378 3.94 28.48 -0.52
N GLU A 379 2.78 28.56 0.11
CA GLU A 379 2.57 28.09 1.50
C GLU A 379 2.79 26.58 1.68
N GLN A 380 2.53 25.82 0.63
CA GLN A 380 2.54 24.35 0.70
C GLN A 380 3.32 23.74 -0.49
N VAL A 381 3.96 22.62 -0.23
CA VAL A 381 4.69 21.84 -1.25
C VAL A 381 3.79 20.74 -1.78
N PRO A 382 3.33 20.82 -3.04
CA PRO A 382 2.45 19.79 -3.58
C PRO A 382 3.19 18.49 -3.88
N SER A 383 2.52 17.37 -3.60
CA SER A 383 2.94 16.05 -4.08
C SER A 383 2.32 15.76 -5.46
N PRO A 384 2.83 14.78 -6.23
CA PRO A 384 2.25 14.43 -7.53
C PRO A 384 0.74 14.17 -7.51
N THR A 385 0.21 13.64 -6.40
CA THR A 385 -1.23 13.37 -6.26
C THR A 385 -2.08 14.64 -6.24
N TRP A 386 -1.49 15.78 -5.85
CA TRP A 386 -2.21 17.06 -5.84
C TRP A 386 -2.61 17.52 -7.26
N ALA A 387 -1.87 17.14 -8.29
CA ALA A 387 -2.26 17.40 -9.68
C ALA A 387 -3.68 16.87 -9.96
N ARG A 388 -3.95 15.64 -9.50
CA ARG A 388 -5.25 14.99 -9.65
C ARG A 388 -6.34 15.62 -8.78
N HIS A 389 -6.02 15.99 -7.54
CA HIS A 389 -6.97 16.66 -6.65
C HIS A 389 -7.30 18.08 -7.17
N SER A 390 -6.30 18.80 -7.65
CA SER A 390 -6.48 20.13 -8.26
C SER A 390 -7.33 20.06 -9.51
N PHE A 391 -7.11 19.08 -10.40
CA PHE A 391 -7.95 18.87 -11.57
C PHE A 391 -9.44 18.76 -11.18
N ALA A 392 -9.76 17.82 -10.32
CA ALA A 392 -11.14 17.56 -9.93
C ALA A 392 -11.77 18.76 -9.21
N THR A 393 -11.03 19.39 -8.29
CA THR A 393 -11.54 20.50 -7.48
C THR A 393 -11.71 21.76 -8.30
N ASN A 394 -10.73 22.09 -9.17
CA ASN A 394 -10.79 23.30 -9.98
C ASN A 394 -11.92 23.24 -11.02
N LEU A 395 -12.09 22.09 -11.69
CA LEU A 395 -13.23 21.92 -12.62
C LEU A 395 -14.57 21.95 -11.88
N ASN A 396 -14.66 21.33 -10.71
CA ASN A 396 -15.90 21.39 -9.91
C ASN A 396 -16.19 22.83 -9.45
N ASN A 397 -15.17 23.56 -9.00
CA ASN A 397 -15.31 24.94 -8.53
C ASN A 397 -15.63 25.94 -9.66
N SER A 398 -15.37 25.60 -10.94
CA SER A 398 -15.77 26.41 -12.07
C SER A 398 -17.29 26.61 -12.15
N GLY A 399 -18.05 25.65 -11.61
CA GLY A 399 -19.52 25.63 -11.61
C GLY A 399 -20.16 25.41 -13.00
N VAL A 400 -19.36 25.19 -14.05
CA VAL A 400 -19.85 24.97 -15.43
C VAL A 400 -19.57 23.57 -15.95
N VAL A 401 -18.62 22.85 -15.34
CA VAL A 401 -18.22 21.52 -15.78
C VAL A 401 -19.05 20.45 -15.04
N PRO A 402 -19.77 19.58 -15.76
CA PRO A 402 -20.58 18.54 -15.13
C PRO A 402 -19.72 17.58 -14.30
N TYR A 403 -20.19 17.21 -13.10
CA TYR A 403 -19.52 16.24 -12.23
C TYR A 403 -19.25 14.90 -12.95
N LYS A 404 -20.15 14.48 -13.83
CA LYS A 404 -19.97 13.26 -14.63
C LYS A 404 -18.73 13.35 -15.51
N TYR A 405 -18.50 14.49 -16.18
CA TYR A 405 -17.27 14.70 -16.96
C TYR A 405 -16.02 14.52 -16.09
N ILE A 406 -16.01 15.17 -14.94
CA ILE A 406 -14.87 15.07 -14.00
C ILE A 406 -14.63 13.63 -13.57
N SER A 407 -15.70 12.90 -13.25
CA SER A 407 -15.63 11.50 -12.83
C SER A 407 -15.11 10.58 -13.94
N ASP A 408 -15.62 10.74 -15.15
CA ASP A 408 -15.24 9.95 -16.33
C ASP A 408 -13.78 10.24 -16.72
N SER A 409 -13.38 11.53 -16.79
CA SER A 409 -12.01 11.96 -17.05
C SER A 409 -11.00 11.41 -16.03
N MET A 410 -11.41 11.20 -14.79
CA MET A 410 -10.60 10.56 -13.77
C MET A 410 -10.58 9.03 -13.87
N GLY A 411 -11.31 8.42 -14.80
CA GLY A 411 -11.44 6.97 -14.95
C GLY A 411 -12.08 6.32 -13.72
N HIS A 412 -13.02 7.01 -13.07
CA HIS A 412 -13.86 6.39 -12.07
C HIS A 412 -15.00 5.67 -12.80
N SER A 413 -15.04 4.34 -12.71
CA SER A 413 -16.19 3.55 -13.19
C SER A 413 -17.41 4.02 -12.41
N GLY A 414 -18.38 4.63 -13.12
CA GLY A 414 -19.65 5.03 -12.55
C GLY A 414 -20.34 3.82 -11.93
N GLY A 415 -20.67 3.90 -10.65
CA GLY A 415 -21.37 2.84 -9.96
C GLY A 415 -22.73 2.57 -10.60
N GLY A 416 -22.84 1.52 -11.40
CA GLY A 416 -24.09 0.85 -11.69
C GLY A 416 -25.14 1.60 -12.54
N ASP A 417 -24.83 2.75 -13.11
CA ASP A 417 -25.77 3.41 -14.03
C ASP A 417 -25.67 2.77 -15.42
N ILE A 418 -26.67 1.97 -15.74
CA ILE A 418 -26.83 1.32 -17.05
C ILE A 418 -26.78 2.35 -18.19
N THR A 419 -27.29 3.57 -17.97
CA THR A 419 -27.30 4.67 -18.95
C THR A 419 -25.90 5.07 -19.38
N SER A 420 -24.91 4.95 -18.49
CA SER A 420 -23.52 5.30 -18.82
C SER A 420 -22.91 4.42 -19.93
N ASN A 421 -23.43 3.22 -20.13
CA ASN A 421 -23.01 2.30 -21.21
C ASN A 421 -23.49 2.73 -22.61
N TYR A 422 -24.48 3.63 -22.67
CA TYR A 422 -25.04 4.15 -23.91
C TYR A 422 -24.50 5.53 -24.29
N ILE A 423 -23.76 6.18 -23.38
CA ILE A 423 -23.19 7.52 -23.61
C ILE A 423 -21.76 7.34 -24.16
N GLY A 424 -21.54 7.78 -25.40
CA GLY A 424 -20.22 7.80 -26.03
C GLY A 424 -19.25 8.78 -25.36
N ALA A 425 -17.98 8.77 -25.80
CA ALA A 425 -16.97 9.73 -25.35
C ALA A 425 -17.40 11.17 -25.63
N TYR A 426 -16.97 12.11 -24.77
CA TYR A 426 -17.22 13.53 -25.00
C TYR A 426 -16.58 14.00 -26.31
N PRO A 427 -17.27 14.86 -27.11
CA PRO A 427 -16.68 15.48 -28.29
C PRO A 427 -15.44 16.31 -27.90
N LEU A 428 -14.40 16.28 -28.76
CA LEU A 428 -13.16 17.03 -28.53
C LEU A 428 -13.40 18.53 -28.20
N ALA A 429 -14.35 19.17 -28.90
CA ALA A 429 -14.69 20.56 -28.64
C ALA A 429 -15.17 20.80 -27.20
N LYS A 430 -15.97 19.88 -26.66
CA LYS A 430 -16.45 19.96 -25.27
C LYS A 430 -15.32 19.68 -24.26
N MET A 431 -14.43 18.75 -24.55
CA MET A 431 -13.26 18.49 -23.70
C MET A 431 -12.38 19.75 -23.62
N LEU A 432 -12.13 20.42 -24.76
CA LEU A 432 -11.36 21.66 -24.82
C LEU A 432 -12.05 22.80 -24.06
N GLU A 433 -13.38 22.94 -24.21
CA GLU A 433 -14.17 23.94 -23.48
C GLU A 433 -14.05 23.73 -21.96
N TYR A 434 -14.22 22.50 -21.47
CA TYR A 434 -14.13 22.22 -20.05
C TYR A 434 -12.71 22.35 -19.50
N ASN A 435 -11.70 21.84 -20.21
CA ASN A 435 -10.31 21.91 -19.77
C ASN A 435 -9.74 23.34 -19.84
N HIS A 436 -10.40 24.25 -20.55
CA HIS A 436 -10.04 25.70 -20.52
C HIS A 436 -10.02 26.25 -19.08
N TYR A 437 -10.94 25.79 -18.21
CA TYR A 437 -11.03 26.24 -16.82
C TYR A 437 -9.92 25.72 -15.91
N LEU A 438 -9.01 24.88 -16.40
CA LEU A 438 -7.87 24.41 -15.62
C LEU A 438 -6.79 25.51 -15.42
N LEU A 439 -6.67 26.44 -16.36
CA LEU A 439 -5.71 27.55 -16.27
C LEU A 439 -6.38 28.92 -16.34
N ASN A 440 -7.68 28.99 -16.56
CA ASN A 440 -8.40 30.26 -16.69
C ASN A 440 -9.56 30.24 -15.71
N GLU A 441 -9.58 31.20 -14.81
CA GLU A 441 -10.77 31.41 -13.99
C GLU A 441 -11.94 31.79 -14.88
N LYS A 442 -13.15 31.33 -14.49
CA LYS A 442 -14.36 31.88 -15.08
C LYS A 442 -14.25 33.39 -14.90
N SER A 443 -14.18 34.15 -16.01
CA SER A 443 -14.38 35.59 -15.92
C SER A 443 -15.66 35.75 -15.09
N LYS A 444 -15.57 36.45 -13.95
CA LYS A 444 -16.77 36.96 -13.33
C LYS A 444 -17.46 37.69 -14.46
N GLU A 445 -18.46 37.07 -15.10
CA GLU A 445 -19.41 37.83 -15.88
C GLU A 445 -19.75 38.99 -14.95
N SER A 446 -19.30 40.16 -15.28
CA SER A 446 -19.92 41.35 -14.73
C SER A 446 -21.39 41.07 -14.92
N THR A 447 -22.11 40.77 -13.84
CA THR A 447 -23.57 40.86 -13.85
C THR A 447 -23.80 42.06 -14.74
N PRO A 448 -24.49 41.94 -15.91
CA PRO A 448 -24.64 43.07 -16.78
C PRO A 448 -25.12 44.15 -15.85
N VAL A 449 -24.31 45.21 -15.69
CA VAL A 449 -24.71 46.37 -14.96
C VAL A 449 -25.86 46.86 -15.80
N VAL A 450 -27.05 46.34 -15.44
CA VAL A 450 -28.30 46.78 -16.07
C VAL A 450 -28.25 48.27 -15.76
N ASP A 451 -27.86 49.03 -16.76
CA ASP A 451 -27.89 50.47 -16.63
C ASP A 451 -29.33 50.81 -16.33
N LYS A 452 -29.59 51.07 -15.02
CA LYS A 452 -30.92 51.37 -14.51
C LYS A 452 -31.55 52.52 -15.29
N LYS A 453 -30.70 53.40 -15.91
CA LYS A 453 -31.15 54.50 -16.76
C LYS A 453 -31.61 54.00 -18.11
N ALA A 454 -30.88 53.07 -18.73
CA ALA A 454 -31.30 52.46 -20.02
C ALA A 454 -32.56 51.60 -19.84
N LEU A 455 -32.66 50.86 -18.73
CA LEU A 455 -33.85 50.06 -18.39
C LEU A 455 -35.04 50.97 -18.11
N LEU A 456 -34.88 52.08 -17.44
CA LEU A 456 -35.93 53.07 -17.18
C LEU A 456 -36.36 53.77 -18.48
N GLU A 457 -35.48 54.04 -19.42
CA GLU A 457 -35.82 54.57 -20.72
C GLU A 457 -36.56 53.55 -21.59
N MET A 458 -36.17 52.30 -21.59
CA MET A 458 -36.90 51.22 -22.24
C MET A 458 -38.31 51.07 -21.64
N LEU A 459 -38.42 51.07 -20.32
CA LEU A 459 -39.74 50.97 -19.64
C LEU A 459 -40.63 52.18 -19.89
N LYS A 460 -40.05 53.36 -20.08
CA LYS A 460 -40.81 54.59 -20.47
C LYS A 460 -41.33 54.56 -21.91
N GLY A 461 -40.69 53.81 -22.78
CA GLY A 461 -41.10 53.63 -24.17
C GLY A 461 -42.20 52.61 -24.40
N LEU A 462 -42.53 51.77 -23.39
CA LEU A 462 -43.57 50.76 -23.45
C LEU A 462 -44.96 51.37 -23.14
N SER A 463 -46.00 50.85 -23.78
CA SER A 463 -47.39 51.17 -23.43
C SER A 463 -47.76 50.68 -22.05
N GLU A 464 -48.88 51.18 -21.45
CA GLU A 464 -49.34 50.76 -20.14
C GLU A 464 -49.70 49.27 -20.10
N GLU A 465 -50.22 48.72 -21.20
CA GLU A 465 -50.55 47.31 -21.35
C GLU A 465 -49.31 46.42 -21.33
N GLU A 466 -48.27 46.78 -22.09
CA GLU A 466 -46.98 46.06 -22.15
C GLU A 466 -46.22 46.10 -20.81
N ARG A 467 -46.35 47.20 -20.05
CA ARG A 467 -45.77 47.29 -18.69
C ARG A 467 -46.50 46.36 -17.71
N MET A 468 -47.79 46.25 -17.80
CA MET A 468 -48.57 45.35 -16.91
C MET A 468 -48.31 43.88 -17.23
N GLU A 469 -48.13 43.52 -18.49
CA GLU A 469 -47.79 42.15 -18.90
C GLU A 469 -46.36 41.77 -18.46
N LEU A 470 -45.42 42.70 -18.50
CA LEU A 470 -44.06 42.49 -18.03
C LEU A 470 -43.97 42.34 -16.49
N MET A 471 -44.78 43.10 -15.76
CA MET A 471 -44.89 43.01 -14.31
C MET A 471 -45.61 41.73 -13.86
N ALA A 472 -46.58 41.23 -14.63
CA ALA A 472 -47.22 39.94 -14.35
C ALA A 472 -46.25 38.75 -14.54
N ASN A 473 -45.44 38.78 -15.59
CA ASN A 473 -44.41 37.73 -15.87
C ASN A 473 -43.20 37.77 -14.96
N LEU A 474 -42.97 38.85 -14.17
CA LEU A 474 -41.90 38.94 -13.17
C LEU A 474 -42.37 38.56 -11.76
N SER A 475 -43.65 38.24 -11.59
CA SER A 475 -44.25 37.90 -10.28
C SER A 475 -44.50 36.39 -10.09
N ASP A 476 -44.21 35.57 -11.11
CA ASP A 476 -44.12 34.11 -11.07
C ASP A 476 -42.62 33.68 -10.97
#